data_366ed540a421a0a598c9905f6fdfabdc
#
_entry.id   366ed540a421a0a598c9905f6fdfabdc
#
_cell.length_a   1.000
_cell.length_b   1.000
_cell.length_c   1.000
_cell.angle_alpha   90.00
_cell.angle_beta   90.00
_cell.angle_gamma   90.00
#
_symmetry.space_group_name_H-M   'P 1'
#
loop_
_entity.id
_entity.type
_entity.pdbx_description
1 polymer ?
#
loop_
_entity_poly.entity_id
_entity_poly.type
_entity_poly.pdbx_seq_one_letter_code
_entity_poly.pdbx_strand_id
1 'polypeptide(L)'
;MEKLSNKVDNVEYAKIVSHHFSDYVLEVMANSSRELADRLAHTKMSNEAVERLVKAYDTNIITYGDLLHITNYSLVSGGSEKYLNDYFSSIAAGLDTKTASRILVAAKFEDWSYNEIRGLVDSGTYQVGDNTFVAINPDVAREIDKLGMELFAYDKSNDFYLVKDIEQAIATGDAITFSRSDLAMKINEMRGNPDWEDFRNYIAEDMEDIEHLTADGLVEAYQEYRVEELNIELSRKVDRNFEAFIAGIREQGVDEAIKRSYEITVKTNIQAYIESEPADISEEQYGALMSAENPLDEIYAAWLKREYLKTYDDIPKAMEYAADSILESKKRAQAKDSETLPDKPQLPKKKGGAR
;
A
#
# COMPACT_ATOMS: atom_id res chain seq x y z
N MET A 1 17.15 -45.44 34.99
CA MET A 1 16.75 -45.02 36.37
C MET A 1 17.11 -43.56 36.66
N GLU A 2 18.24 -43.06 36.22
CA GLU A 2 18.68 -41.66 36.44
C GLU A 2 17.73 -40.61 35.82
N LYS A 3 17.17 -40.87 34.63
CA LYS A 3 16.22 -39.97 33.99
C LYS A 3 14.84 -39.84 34.68
N LEU A 4 14.42 -40.87 35.40
CA LEU A 4 13.14 -40.82 36.12
C LEU A 4 13.29 -40.07 37.46
N SER A 5 14.42 -40.22 38.14
CA SER A 5 14.69 -39.49 39.39
C SER A 5 14.78 -38.00 39.17
N ASN A 6 15.47 -37.58 38.08
CA ASN A 6 15.55 -36.14 37.72
C ASN A 6 14.20 -35.52 37.34
N LYS A 7 13.26 -36.30 36.75
CA LYS A 7 11.92 -35.85 36.44
C LYS A 7 11.10 -35.50 37.68
N VAL A 8 11.12 -36.37 38.68
CA VAL A 8 10.36 -36.16 39.94
C VAL A 8 10.92 -34.97 40.70
N ASP A 9 12.22 -34.84 40.80
CA ASP A 9 12.89 -33.73 41.49
C ASP A 9 12.57 -32.36 40.85
N ASN A 10 12.51 -32.28 39.51
CA ASN A 10 12.16 -31.02 38.82
C ASN A 10 10.71 -30.60 39.03
N VAL A 11 9.77 -31.58 39.05
CA VAL A 11 8.34 -31.29 39.31
C VAL A 11 8.12 -30.88 40.78
N GLU A 12 8.74 -31.58 41.71
CA GLU A 12 8.66 -31.19 43.13
C GLU A 12 9.31 -29.83 43.37
N TYR A 13 10.45 -29.58 42.77
CA TYR A 13 11.10 -28.29 42.86
C TYR A 13 10.25 -27.16 42.29
N ALA A 14 9.67 -27.34 41.10
CA ALA A 14 8.78 -26.35 40.52
C ALA A 14 7.52 -26.05 41.34
N LYS A 15 6.97 -27.08 42.01
CA LYS A 15 5.82 -26.92 42.93
C LYS A 15 6.17 -26.18 44.24
N ILE A 16 7.42 -26.32 44.70
CA ILE A 16 7.88 -25.72 45.93
C ILE A 16 8.26 -24.24 45.78
N VAL A 17 8.82 -23.86 44.60
CA VAL A 17 9.51 -22.59 44.47
C VAL A 17 8.58 -21.42 44.18
N SER A 18 7.36 -21.59 43.74
CA SER A 18 6.49 -20.42 43.76
C SER A 18 5.24 -20.37 42.90
N HIS A 19 5.00 -21.28 42.00
CA HIS A 19 3.97 -21.04 41.00
C HIS A 19 3.02 -22.23 40.83
N HIS A 20 1.75 -21.95 40.73
CA HIS A 20 0.75 -22.93 40.29
C HIS A 20 0.82 -23.10 38.77
N PHE A 21 1.90 -23.68 38.27
CA PHE A 21 1.99 -24.04 36.87
C PHE A 21 0.94 -25.07 36.47
N SER A 22 0.47 -25.02 35.24
CA SER A 22 -0.38 -26.07 34.69
C SER A 22 0.35 -27.41 34.63
N ASP A 23 -0.39 -28.50 34.66
CA ASP A 23 0.20 -29.86 34.58
C ASP A 23 1.05 -30.02 33.31
N TYR A 24 0.69 -29.36 32.23
CA TYR A 24 1.46 -29.32 30.97
C TYR A 24 2.86 -28.69 31.15
N VAL A 25 2.94 -27.53 31.81
CA VAL A 25 4.21 -26.86 32.08
C VAL A 25 5.08 -27.72 33.00
N LEU A 26 4.49 -28.33 34.02
CA LEU A 26 5.21 -29.22 34.94
C LEU A 26 5.75 -30.46 34.23
N GLU A 27 5.03 -31.03 33.26
CA GLU A 27 5.50 -32.16 32.46
C GLU A 27 6.69 -31.79 31.59
N VAL A 28 6.65 -30.65 30.88
CA VAL A 28 7.74 -30.15 30.08
C VAL A 28 8.96 -29.82 30.94
N MET A 29 8.77 -29.19 32.08
CA MET A 29 9.86 -28.92 33.04
C MET A 29 10.51 -30.22 33.55
N ALA A 30 9.72 -31.25 33.81
CA ALA A 30 10.21 -32.56 34.23
C ALA A 30 11.05 -33.27 33.15
N ASN A 31 10.80 -32.96 31.88
CA ASN A 31 11.52 -33.51 30.73
C ASN A 31 12.72 -32.65 30.29
N SER A 32 12.86 -31.44 30.82
CA SER A 32 13.91 -30.49 30.47
C SER A 32 15.14 -30.58 31.36
N SER A 33 16.17 -29.76 31.07
CA SER A 33 17.33 -29.63 31.95
C SER A 33 16.99 -29.00 33.30
N ARG A 34 17.78 -29.34 34.31
CA ARG A 34 17.63 -28.72 35.66
C ARG A 34 17.77 -27.20 35.58
N GLU A 35 18.66 -26.69 34.75
CA GLU A 35 18.88 -25.27 34.54
C GLU A 35 17.62 -24.57 34.02
N LEU A 36 16.94 -25.15 33.04
CA LEU A 36 15.70 -24.59 32.52
C LEU A 36 14.59 -24.61 33.53
N ALA A 37 14.42 -25.73 34.25
CA ALA A 37 13.44 -25.84 35.30
C ALA A 37 13.65 -24.79 36.41
N ASP A 38 14.90 -24.54 36.81
CA ASP A 38 15.28 -23.53 37.80
C ASP A 38 14.98 -22.11 37.29
N ARG A 39 15.30 -21.81 36.04
CA ARG A 39 14.99 -20.50 35.45
C ARG A 39 13.50 -20.22 35.31
N LEU A 40 12.73 -21.21 34.87
CA LEU A 40 11.27 -21.09 34.79
C LEU A 40 10.64 -20.93 36.16
N ALA A 41 11.11 -21.66 37.18
CA ALA A 41 10.63 -21.57 38.52
C ALA A 41 10.87 -20.20 39.20
N HIS A 42 11.94 -19.50 38.80
CA HIS A 42 12.30 -18.20 39.36
C HIS A 42 11.88 -17.02 38.45
N THR A 43 11.27 -17.30 37.31
CA THR A 43 10.81 -16.23 36.41
C THR A 43 9.73 -15.38 37.09
N LYS A 44 9.69 -14.09 36.72
CA LYS A 44 8.65 -13.17 37.15
C LYS A 44 7.45 -13.12 36.20
N MET A 45 7.40 -14.02 35.24
CA MET A 45 6.29 -14.11 34.31
C MET A 45 5.04 -14.70 34.97
N SER A 46 3.86 -14.37 34.42
CA SER A 46 2.64 -15.06 34.82
C SER A 46 2.63 -16.52 34.32
N ASN A 47 1.79 -17.33 34.95
CA ASN A 47 1.63 -18.73 34.57
C ASN A 47 1.23 -18.88 33.09
N GLU A 48 0.40 -17.97 32.57
CA GLU A 48 0.00 -17.96 31.15
C GLU A 48 1.16 -17.66 30.22
N ALA A 49 2.03 -16.72 30.58
CA ALA A 49 3.22 -16.39 29.78
C ALA A 49 4.21 -17.54 29.80
N VAL A 50 4.42 -18.21 30.93
CA VAL A 50 5.26 -19.41 31.02
C VAL A 50 4.68 -20.55 30.18
N GLU A 51 3.38 -20.76 30.22
CA GLU A 51 2.72 -21.81 29.42
C GLU A 51 2.88 -21.58 27.92
N ARG A 52 2.72 -20.34 27.45
CA ARG A 52 2.96 -19.97 26.06
C ARG A 52 4.43 -20.21 25.66
N LEU A 53 5.35 -19.80 26.50
CA LEU A 53 6.80 -19.97 26.30
C LEU A 53 7.15 -21.45 26.14
N VAL A 54 6.70 -22.27 27.06
CA VAL A 54 6.95 -23.71 27.06
C VAL A 54 6.29 -24.38 25.85
N LYS A 55 5.07 -23.98 25.50
CA LYS A 55 4.36 -24.48 24.31
C LYS A 55 5.06 -24.12 23.01
N ALA A 56 5.59 -22.90 22.89
CA ALA A 56 6.35 -22.49 21.74
C ALA A 56 7.67 -23.29 21.58
N TYR A 57 8.31 -23.62 22.67
CA TYR A 57 9.47 -24.51 22.67
C TYR A 57 9.13 -25.95 22.28
N ASP A 58 8.09 -26.51 22.88
CA ASP A 58 7.64 -27.88 22.61
C ASP A 58 7.18 -28.07 21.15
N THR A 59 6.60 -27.04 20.56
CA THR A 59 6.19 -27.02 19.15
C THR A 59 7.30 -26.61 18.17
N ASN A 60 8.55 -26.44 18.63
CA ASN A 60 9.70 -26.01 17.87
C ASN A 60 9.54 -24.62 17.17
N ILE A 61 8.67 -23.78 17.69
CA ILE A 61 8.57 -22.37 17.23
C ILE A 61 9.79 -21.58 17.68
N ILE A 62 10.30 -21.87 18.89
CA ILE A 62 11.55 -21.32 19.43
C ILE A 62 12.56 -22.40 19.73
N THR A 63 13.84 -22.04 19.69
CA THR A 63 14.93 -22.95 20.06
C THR A 63 15.18 -22.97 21.56
N TYR A 64 15.94 -23.94 22.04
CA TYR A 64 16.37 -23.98 23.44
C TYR A 64 17.22 -22.73 23.81
N GLY A 65 18.02 -22.24 22.89
CA GLY A 65 18.77 -21.00 23.09
C GLY A 65 17.88 -19.78 23.28
N ASP A 66 16.80 -19.66 22.48
CA ASP A 66 15.82 -18.60 22.61
C ASP A 66 15.10 -18.67 23.97
N LEU A 67 14.71 -19.89 24.36
CA LEU A 67 14.06 -20.12 25.64
C LEU A 67 14.93 -19.68 26.83
N LEU A 68 16.22 -20.03 26.79
CA LEU A 68 17.18 -19.60 27.80
C LEU A 68 17.38 -18.08 27.80
N HIS A 69 17.43 -17.48 26.64
CA HIS A 69 17.59 -16.03 26.50
C HIS A 69 16.38 -15.27 27.07
N ILE A 70 15.18 -15.68 26.72
CA ILE A 70 13.94 -15.07 27.18
C ILE A 70 13.78 -15.19 28.71
N THR A 71 14.03 -16.37 29.25
CA THR A 71 13.95 -16.58 30.70
C THR A 71 15.00 -15.79 31.47
N ASN A 72 16.20 -15.68 30.95
CA ASN A 72 17.27 -14.88 31.56
C ASN A 72 16.94 -13.38 31.54
N TYR A 73 16.40 -12.90 30.41
CA TYR A 73 15.97 -11.52 30.30
C TYR A 73 14.84 -11.17 31.29
N SER A 74 13.89 -12.07 31.45
CA SER A 74 12.81 -11.94 32.43
C SER A 74 13.34 -11.80 33.88
N LEU A 75 14.39 -12.53 34.24
CA LEU A 75 15.02 -12.45 35.55
C LEU A 75 15.75 -11.11 35.78
N VAL A 76 16.43 -10.60 34.76
CA VAL A 76 17.30 -9.43 34.89
C VAL A 76 16.51 -8.12 34.78
N SER A 77 15.55 -8.03 33.87
CA SER A 77 14.84 -6.77 33.58
C SER A 77 13.57 -6.52 34.41
N GLY A 78 13.24 -7.39 35.32
CA GLY A 78 11.96 -7.32 36.05
C GLY A 78 10.79 -7.87 35.24
N GLY A 79 11.11 -8.53 34.13
CA GLY A 79 10.26 -9.41 33.35
C GLY A 79 8.95 -8.79 32.98
N SER A 80 8.96 -7.92 32.05
CA SER A 80 7.66 -7.55 31.51
C SER A 80 7.09 -8.75 30.74
N GLU A 81 5.96 -9.25 31.17
CA GLU A 81 5.10 -10.15 30.38
C GLU A 81 4.91 -9.64 28.98
N LYS A 82 4.88 -8.36 28.85
CA LYS A 82 4.85 -7.57 27.65
C LYS A 82 5.99 -7.96 26.69
N TYR A 83 7.25 -7.90 27.11
CA TYR A 83 8.39 -8.28 26.25
C TYR A 83 8.25 -9.69 25.67
N LEU A 84 7.79 -10.63 26.47
CA LEU A 84 7.61 -12.02 26.04
C LEU A 84 6.44 -12.20 25.09
N ASN A 85 5.33 -11.57 25.38
CA ASN A 85 4.17 -11.58 24.48
C ASN A 85 4.54 -10.98 23.13
N ASP A 86 5.33 -9.94 23.13
CA ASP A 86 5.83 -9.24 21.96
C ASP A 86 6.79 -10.11 21.14
N TYR A 87 7.74 -10.74 21.80
CA TYR A 87 8.67 -11.68 21.17
C TYR A 87 7.94 -12.86 20.50
N PHE A 88 6.99 -13.47 21.20
CA PHE A 88 6.19 -14.56 20.65
C PHE A 88 5.30 -14.13 19.48
N SER A 89 4.71 -12.98 19.59
CA SER A 89 3.90 -12.44 18.48
C SER A 89 4.73 -12.19 17.25
N SER A 90 5.95 -11.69 17.40
CA SER A 90 6.87 -11.44 16.31
C SER A 90 7.32 -12.74 15.62
N ILE A 91 7.61 -13.77 16.37
CA ILE A 91 7.96 -15.10 15.84
C ILE A 91 6.74 -15.75 15.16
N ALA A 92 5.58 -15.69 15.78
CA ALA A 92 4.34 -16.27 15.26
C ALA A 92 3.88 -15.63 13.93
N ALA A 93 4.25 -14.37 13.68
CA ALA A 93 3.98 -13.69 12.42
C ALA A 93 4.94 -14.09 11.27
N GLY A 94 5.86 -15.02 11.49
CA GLY A 94 6.77 -15.52 10.47
C GLY A 94 7.97 -14.61 10.18
N LEU A 95 8.25 -13.63 11.05
CA LEU A 95 9.49 -12.87 10.98
C LEU A 95 10.66 -13.76 11.39
N ASP A 96 11.81 -13.56 10.74
CA ASP A 96 13.03 -14.21 11.21
C ASP A 96 13.39 -13.71 12.63
N THR A 97 14.02 -14.59 13.41
CA THR A 97 14.34 -14.33 14.82
C THR A 97 15.18 -13.06 15.01
N LYS A 98 16.04 -12.74 14.04
CA LYS A 98 16.91 -11.54 14.09
C LYS A 98 16.09 -10.25 13.93
N THR A 99 15.16 -10.23 12.97
CA THR A 99 14.26 -9.11 12.75
C THR A 99 13.28 -8.92 13.92
N ALA A 100 12.69 -10.00 14.41
CA ALA A 100 11.84 -9.99 15.58
C ALA A 100 12.57 -9.44 16.81
N SER A 101 13.79 -9.88 17.08
CA SER A 101 14.59 -9.39 18.20
C SER A 101 14.93 -7.90 18.07
N ARG A 102 15.22 -7.41 16.87
CA ARG A 102 15.49 -5.99 16.63
C ARG A 102 14.28 -5.11 16.89
N ILE A 103 13.12 -5.50 16.38
CA ILE A 103 11.85 -4.81 16.62
C ILE A 103 11.54 -4.77 18.12
N LEU A 104 11.69 -5.89 18.83
CA LEU A 104 11.42 -5.97 20.26
C LEU A 104 12.39 -5.15 21.11
N VAL A 105 13.64 -5.05 20.71
CA VAL A 105 14.61 -4.19 21.40
C VAL A 105 14.23 -2.73 21.22
N ALA A 106 13.80 -2.31 20.03
CA ALA A 106 13.28 -0.96 19.79
C ALA A 106 12.04 -0.68 20.65
N ALA A 107 11.06 -1.57 20.62
CA ALA A 107 9.82 -1.46 21.40
C ALA A 107 10.04 -1.41 22.91
N LYS A 108 11.11 -2.00 23.42
CA LYS A 108 11.46 -2.02 24.85
C LYS A 108 11.58 -0.63 25.49
N PHE A 109 12.03 0.34 24.73
CA PHE A 109 12.23 1.70 25.24
C PHE A 109 10.95 2.53 25.27
N GLU A 110 9.89 2.11 24.56
CA GLU A 110 8.68 2.88 24.36
C GLU A 110 7.45 2.38 25.14
N ASP A 111 7.61 1.42 26.00
CA ASP A 111 6.53 0.87 26.88
C ASP A 111 5.27 0.37 26.12
N TRP A 112 5.45 -0.26 24.99
CA TRP A 112 4.41 -0.69 24.07
C TRP A 112 3.53 -1.83 24.59
N SER A 113 2.23 -1.76 24.30
CA SER A 113 1.29 -2.83 24.62
C SER A 113 1.38 -4.01 23.64
N TYR A 114 0.92 -5.18 24.09
CA TYR A 114 0.83 -6.38 23.26
C TYR A 114 0.10 -6.13 21.92
N ASN A 115 -1.01 -5.34 21.96
CA ASN A 115 -1.79 -5.05 20.77
C ASN A 115 -1.05 -4.13 19.78
N GLU A 116 -0.25 -3.19 20.30
CA GLU A 116 0.57 -2.31 19.45
C GLU A 116 1.65 -3.11 18.74
N ILE A 117 2.33 -4.02 19.42
CA ILE A 117 3.34 -4.85 18.77
C ILE A 117 2.73 -5.92 17.89
N ARG A 118 1.58 -6.47 18.20
CA ARG A 118 0.86 -7.35 17.29
C ARG A 118 0.44 -6.61 16.04
N GLY A 119 -0.08 -5.40 16.16
CA GLY A 119 -0.37 -4.54 15.00
C GLY A 119 0.88 -4.24 14.16
N LEU A 120 2.00 -4.04 14.81
CA LEU A 120 3.31 -3.85 14.20
C LEU A 120 3.79 -5.08 13.43
N VAL A 121 3.69 -6.25 14.04
CA VAL A 121 4.08 -7.51 13.40
C VAL A 121 3.20 -7.81 12.19
N ASP A 122 1.89 -7.60 12.32
CA ASP A 122 0.90 -7.84 11.27
C ASP A 122 1.03 -6.82 10.13
N SER A 123 1.39 -5.57 10.41
CA SER A 123 1.52 -4.47 9.45
C SER A 123 2.95 -4.08 9.07
N GLY A 124 3.94 -4.60 9.80
CA GLY A 124 5.34 -4.17 9.68
C GLY A 124 5.60 -2.76 10.21
N THR A 125 4.71 -2.22 11.05
CA THR A 125 4.81 -0.88 11.62
C THR A 125 5.23 -0.90 13.09
N TYR A 126 5.90 0.15 13.55
CA TYR A 126 6.23 0.36 14.97
C TYR A 126 6.40 1.85 15.27
N GLN A 127 6.23 2.23 16.54
CA GLN A 127 6.37 3.62 16.98
C GLN A 127 7.64 3.80 17.83
N VAL A 128 8.30 4.94 17.64
CA VAL A 128 9.39 5.41 18.48
C VAL A 128 9.12 6.88 18.77
N GLY A 129 8.76 7.20 20.02
CA GLY A 129 8.25 8.52 20.37
C GLY A 129 6.98 8.86 19.58
N ASP A 130 6.95 10.03 18.98
CA ASP A 130 5.81 10.50 18.17
C ASP A 130 5.86 9.98 16.71
N ASN A 131 6.90 9.24 16.33
CA ASN A 131 7.08 8.76 14.96
C ASN A 131 6.64 7.32 14.80
N THR A 132 5.90 7.05 13.73
CA THR A 132 5.54 5.71 13.29
C THR A 132 6.50 5.26 12.20
N PHE A 133 7.15 4.11 12.40
CA PHE A 133 8.09 3.53 11.44
C PHE A 133 7.51 2.25 10.84
N VAL A 134 7.93 1.96 9.62
CA VAL A 134 7.61 0.74 8.89
C VAL A 134 8.90 0.01 8.56
N ALA A 135 8.95 -1.29 8.85
CA ALA A 135 9.97 -2.16 8.27
C ALA A 135 9.58 -2.43 6.80
N ILE A 136 10.30 -1.82 5.88
CA ILE A 136 9.99 -1.90 4.45
C ILE A 136 10.82 -2.97 3.75
N ASN A 137 10.23 -3.57 2.71
CA ASN A 137 10.97 -4.51 1.88
C ASN A 137 11.99 -3.78 0.97
N PRO A 138 13.00 -4.48 0.46
CA PRO A 138 14.05 -3.89 -0.37
C PRO A 138 13.56 -3.12 -1.60
N ASP A 139 12.47 -3.58 -2.22
CA ASP A 139 11.95 -2.93 -3.42
C ASP A 139 11.29 -1.60 -3.10
N VAL A 140 10.52 -1.55 -1.99
CA VAL A 140 9.91 -0.30 -1.51
C VAL A 140 10.98 0.68 -1.03
N ALA A 141 12.04 0.18 -0.37
CA ALA A 141 13.17 1.01 0.03
C ALA A 141 13.82 1.71 -1.17
N ARG A 142 14.04 0.99 -2.26
CA ARG A 142 14.60 1.57 -3.50
C ARG A 142 13.69 2.60 -4.14
N GLU A 143 12.37 2.39 -4.10
CA GLU A 143 11.42 3.38 -4.64
C GLU A 143 11.37 4.65 -3.81
N ILE A 144 11.39 4.55 -2.47
CA ILE A 144 11.46 5.70 -1.57
C ILE A 144 12.78 6.48 -1.78
N ASP A 145 13.90 5.77 -1.91
CA ASP A 145 15.21 6.37 -2.19
C ASP A 145 15.22 7.14 -3.53
N LYS A 146 14.61 6.57 -4.57
CA LYS A 146 14.48 7.25 -5.87
C LYS A 146 13.60 8.51 -5.82
N LEU A 147 12.67 8.59 -4.88
CA LEU A 147 11.90 9.81 -4.60
C LEU A 147 12.70 10.85 -3.82
N GLY A 148 13.93 10.55 -3.42
CA GLY A 148 14.77 11.46 -2.65
C GLY A 148 14.38 11.58 -1.17
N MET A 149 13.56 10.67 -0.65
CA MET A 149 13.15 10.65 0.76
C MET A 149 14.20 9.97 1.64
N GLU A 150 14.35 10.46 2.85
CA GLU A 150 15.29 9.91 3.82
C GLU A 150 14.81 8.56 4.36
N LEU A 151 15.69 7.57 4.38
CA LEU A 151 15.46 6.26 4.97
C LEU A 151 16.35 6.05 6.19
N PHE A 152 15.85 5.28 7.14
CA PHE A 152 16.55 4.97 8.37
C PHE A 152 16.77 3.46 8.48
N ALA A 153 17.95 3.07 8.93
CA ALA A 153 18.23 1.71 9.32
C ALA A 153 18.45 1.62 10.83
N TYR A 154 18.11 0.47 11.39
CA TYR A 154 18.31 0.19 12.79
C TYR A 154 19.70 -0.39 13.03
N ASP A 155 20.48 0.21 13.91
CA ASP A 155 21.78 -0.30 14.30
C ASP A 155 21.74 -1.14 15.60
N LYS A 156 22.90 -1.70 15.98
CA LYS A 156 23.03 -2.55 17.18
C LYS A 156 22.93 -1.78 18.49
N SER A 157 23.06 -0.46 18.46
CA SER A 157 22.97 0.43 19.61
C SER A 157 21.53 0.85 19.92
N ASN A 158 20.57 0.42 19.12
CA ASN A 158 19.16 0.78 19.16
C ASN A 158 18.85 2.21 18.70
N ASP A 159 19.77 2.83 18.01
CA ASP A 159 19.57 4.13 17.39
C ASP A 159 19.25 3.97 15.90
N PHE A 160 18.41 4.87 15.37
CA PHE A 160 18.19 4.98 13.95
C PHE A 160 19.28 5.85 13.35
N TYR A 161 19.82 5.41 12.22
CA TYR A 161 20.77 6.22 11.43
C TYR A 161 20.30 6.34 9.99
N LEU A 162 20.58 7.50 9.40
CA LEU A 162 20.24 7.78 8.00
C LEU A 162 20.95 6.82 7.07
N VAL A 163 20.19 6.18 6.18
CA VAL A 163 20.74 5.27 5.19
C VAL A 163 21.19 6.05 3.96
N LYS A 164 22.50 6.14 3.79
CA LYS A 164 23.11 6.83 2.62
C LYS A 164 23.38 5.90 1.45
N ASP A 165 23.42 4.60 1.69
CA ASP A 165 23.67 3.56 0.69
C ASP A 165 22.67 2.43 0.92
N ILE A 166 21.58 2.50 0.19
CA ILE A 166 20.47 1.54 0.26
C ILE A 166 20.93 0.14 -0.15
N GLU A 167 21.72 0.01 -1.21
CA GLU A 167 22.17 -1.31 -1.70
C GLU A 167 23.09 -1.98 -0.68
N GLN A 168 23.96 -1.20 -0.03
CA GLN A 168 24.79 -1.72 1.03
C GLN A 168 23.97 -2.15 2.25
N ALA A 169 22.99 -1.33 2.67
CA ALA A 169 22.10 -1.67 3.78
C ALA A 169 21.29 -2.94 3.51
N ILE A 170 20.80 -3.13 2.29
CA ILE A 170 20.13 -4.35 1.86
C ILE A 170 21.09 -5.54 1.88
N ALA A 171 22.32 -5.38 1.35
CA ALA A 171 23.31 -6.45 1.29
C ALA A 171 23.79 -6.90 2.68
N THR A 172 23.89 -5.99 3.64
CA THR A 172 24.24 -6.30 5.04
C THR A 172 23.07 -6.91 5.81
N GLY A 173 21.87 -6.90 5.26
CA GLY A 173 20.65 -7.39 5.90
C GLY A 173 20.18 -6.49 7.03
N ASP A 174 20.52 -5.19 6.99
CA ASP A 174 19.98 -4.21 7.91
C ASP A 174 18.49 -4.00 7.64
N ALA A 175 17.71 -3.89 8.70
CA ALA A 175 16.29 -3.59 8.55
C ALA A 175 16.16 -2.11 8.16
N ILE A 176 15.66 -1.85 6.95
CA ILE A 176 15.39 -0.50 6.49
C ILE A 176 14.00 -0.11 6.96
N THR A 177 13.89 1.07 7.55
CA THR A 177 12.67 1.56 8.17
C THR A 177 12.36 2.96 7.69
N PHE A 178 11.08 3.30 7.69
CA PHE A 178 10.60 4.58 7.21
C PHE A 178 9.56 5.16 8.17
N SER A 179 9.65 6.45 8.48
CA SER A 179 8.83 7.11 9.50
C SER A 179 7.35 7.34 9.11
N ARG A 180 6.96 7.04 7.89
CA ARG A 180 5.60 7.24 7.36
C ARG A 180 5.05 5.93 6.80
N SER A 181 4.44 5.15 7.68
CA SER A 181 3.95 3.80 7.36
C SER A 181 2.93 3.78 6.23
N ASP A 182 1.99 4.70 6.25
CA ASP A 182 0.89 4.85 5.28
C ASP A 182 1.43 5.21 3.90
N LEU A 183 2.40 6.11 3.84
CA LEU A 183 3.06 6.47 2.59
C LEU A 183 3.86 5.29 2.01
N ALA A 184 4.62 4.56 2.83
CA ALA A 184 5.35 3.37 2.36
C ALA A 184 4.41 2.28 1.84
N MET A 185 3.26 2.05 2.50
CA MET A 185 2.24 1.12 2.01
C MET A 185 1.65 1.59 0.68
N LYS A 186 1.37 2.90 0.55
CA LYS A 186 0.82 3.47 -0.68
C LYS A 186 1.81 3.39 -1.85
N ILE A 187 3.08 3.71 -1.62
CA ILE A 187 4.15 3.52 -2.61
C ILE A 187 4.21 2.05 -3.05
N ASN A 188 4.16 1.10 -2.10
CA ASN A 188 4.18 -0.32 -2.43
C ASN A 188 2.98 -0.77 -3.28
N GLU A 189 1.80 -0.19 -3.05
CA GLU A 189 0.61 -0.41 -3.86
C GLU A 189 0.78 0.15 -5.28
N MET A 190 1.20 1.42 -5.36
CA MET A 190 1.23 2.17 -6.63
C MET A 190 2.39 1.78 -7.56
N ARG A 191 3.52 1.28 -7.02
CA ARG A 191 4.67 0.86 -7.83
C ARG A 191 4.36 -0.26 -8.83
N GLY A 192 3.22 -0.92 -8.71
CA GLY A 192 2.71 -1.89 -9.69
C GLY A 192 2.02 -1.28 -10.90
N ASN A 193 1.77 0.03 -10.92
CA ASN A 193 1.14 0.71 -12.04
C ASN A 193 2.12 0.79 -13.22
N PRO A 194 1.64 0.63 -14.46
CA PRO A 194 2.50 0.67 -15.64
C PRO A 194 3.28 1.97 -15.85
N ASP A 195 2.72 3.07 -15.37
CA ASP A 195 3.25 4.44 -15.47
C ASP A 195 3.96 4.91 -14.18
N TRP A 196 4.22 4.00 -13.25
CA TRP A 196 4.88 4.35 -11.98
C TRP A 196 6.22 5.04 -12.14
N GLU A 197 7.04 4.61 -13.11
CA GLU A 197 8.37 5.18 -13.33
C GLU A 197 8.28 6.64 -13.81
N ASP A 198 7.36 6.92 -14.71
CA ASP A 198 7.13 8.27 -15.25
C ASP A 198 6.54 9.18 -14.17
N PHE A 199 5.55 8.70 -13.43
CA PHE A 199 4.97 9.40 -12.28
C PHE A 199 6.01 9.70 -11.18
N ARG A 200 6.87 8.75 -10.84
CA ARG A 200 7.95 8.97 -9.87
C ARG A 200 8.89 10.09 -10.31
N ASN A 201 9.25 10.13 -11.59
CA ASN A 201 10.10 11.18 -12.14
C ASN A 201 9.37 12.54 -12.09
N TYR A 202 8.09 12.57 -12.42
CA TYR A 202 7.23 13.76 -12.28
C TYR A 202 7.27 14.30 -10.84
N ILE A 203 7.04 13.46 -9.82
CA ILE A 203 7.14 13.88 -8.42
C ILE A 203 8.52 14.45 -8.09
N ALA A 204 9.59 13.75 -8.51
CA ALA A 204 10.96 14.14 -8.17
C ALA A 204 11.39 15.46 -8.85
N GLU A 205 10.80 15.81 -9.99
CA GLU A 205 11.14 17.02 -10.75
C GLU A 205 10.25 18.20 -10.38
N ASP A 206 8.96 17.99 -10.11
CA ASP A 206 7.96 19.05 -9.99
C ASP A 206 7.50 19.34 -8.56
N MET A 207 7.72 18.40 -7.60
CA MET A 207 7.33 18.64 -6.20
C MET A 207 8.45 19.32 -5.40
N GLU A 208 8.22 20.56 -5.02
CA GLU A 208 9.16 21.33 -4.18
C GLU A 208 9.28 20.77 -2.74
N ASP A 209 8.30 20.00 -2.27
CA ASP A 209 8.18 19.63 -0.85
C ASP A 209 7.92 18.13 -0.63
N ILE A 210 8.79 17.30 -1.24
CA ILE A 210 8.72 15.83 -1.11
C ILE A 210 8.80 15.38 0.35
N GLU A 211 9.51 16.12 1.21
CA GLU A 211 9.66 15.79 2.63
C GLU A 211 8.31 15.79 3.38
N HIS A 212 7.32 16.56 2.90
CA HIS A 212 5.98 16.66 3.48
C HIS A 212 4.93 15.81 2.77
N LEU A 213 5.31 15.04 1.76
CA LEU A 213 4.39 14.18 1.03
C LEU A 213 3.71 13.18 1.97
N THR A 214 2.39 13.15 1.94
CA THR A 214 1.55 12.19 2.67
C THR A 214 1.04 11.09 1.74
N ALA A 215 0.44 10.03 2.28
CA ALA A 215 -0.18 8.99 1.47
C ALA A 215 -1.34 9.54 0.60
N ASP A 216 -2.13 10.46 1.15
CA ASP A 216 -3.22 11.12 0.42
C ASP A 216 -2.65 12.07 -0.63
N GLY A 217 -1.62 12.86 -0.28
CA GLY A 217 -0.93 13.74 -1.23
C GLY A 217 -0.30 12.97 -2.39
N LEU A 218 0.23 11.76 -2.16
CA LEU A 218 0.72 10.90 -3.23
C LEU A 218 -0.40 10.48 -4.20
N VAL A 219 -1.60 10.20 -3.67
CA VAL A 219 -2.78 9.86 -4.49
C VAL A 219 -3.26 11.07 -5.29
N GLU A 220 -3.32 12.24 -4.67
CA GLU A 220 -3.69 13.50 -5.32
C GLU A 220 -2.70 13.83 -6.44
N ALA A 221 -1.40 13.79 -6.17
CA ALA A 221 -0.36 14.01 -7.18
C ALA A 221 -0.44 13.02 -8.35
N TYR A 222 -0.78 11.74 -8.07
CA TYR A 222 -0.98 10.77 -9.14
C TYR A 222 -2.19 11.10 -9.99
N GLN A 223 -3.28 11.58 -9.39
CA GLN A 223 -4.45 12.01 -10.14
C GLN A 223 -4.15 13.24 -11.01
N GLU A 224 -3.40 14.21 -10.48
CA GLU A 224 -2.94 15.38 -11.23
C GLU A 224 -2.06 14.97 -12.41
N TYR A 225 -1.05 14.15 -12.18
CA TYR A 225 -0.20 13.59 -13.23
C TYR A 225 -1.01 12.88 -14.32
N ARG A 226 -1.97 12.04 -13.95
CA ARG A 226 -2.83 11.33 -14.92
C ARG A 226 -3.68 12.27 -15.75
N VAL A 227 -4.23 13.31 -15.13
CA VAL A 227 -5.02 14.33 -15.82
C VAL A 227 -4.14 15.12 -16.79
N GLU A 228 -2.93 15.48 -16.38
CA GLU A 228 -1.97 16.19 -17.25
C GLU A 228 -1.57 15.37 -18.46
N GLU A 229 -1.20 14.10 -18.28
CA GLU A 229 -0.88 13.18 -19.39
C GLU A 229 -2.05 13.04 -20.37
N LEU A 230 -3.26 12.84 -19.84
CA LEU A 230 -4.46 12.76 -20.67
C LEU A 230 -4.77 14.07 -21.40
N ASN A 231 -4.50 15.22 -20.79
CA ASN A 231 -4.64 16.51 -21.43
C ASN A 231 -3.65 16.69 -22.58
N ILE A 232 -2.38 16.29 -22.39
CA ILE A 232 -1.35 16.31 -23.42
C ILE A 232 -1.77 15.44 -24.62
N GLU A 233 -2.27 14.24 -24.35
CA GLU A 233 -2.75 13.34 -25.42
C GLU A 233 -3.97 13.92 -26.16
N LEU A 234 -4.92 14.49 -25.41
CA LEU A 234 -6.11 15.15 -25.99
C LEU A 234 -5.71 16.35 -26.83
N SER A 235 -4.80 17.20 -26.34
CA SER A 235 -4.25 18.34 -27.08
C SER A 235 -3.69 17.90 -28.43
N ARG A 236 -2.80 16.92 -28.45
CA ARG A 236 -2.23 16.37 -29.70
C ARG A 236 -3.30 15.85 -30.68
N LYS A 237 -4.39 15.30 -30.15
CA LYS A 237 -5.50 14.79 -30.97
C LYS A 237 -6.34 15.93 -31.53
N VAL A 238 -6.64 16.92 -30.70
CA VAL A 238 -7.38 18.13 -31.08
C VAL A 238 -6.61 18.93 -32.12
N ASP A 239 -5.29 19.06 -32.00
CA ASP A 239 -4.44 19.72 -32.96
C ASP A 239 -4.57 19.08 -34.34
N ARG A 240 -4.42 17.75 -34.42
CA ARG A 240 -4.59 17.04 -35.68
C ARG A 240 -5.98 17.23 -36.30
N ASN A 241 -7.03 17.25 -35.48
CA ASN A 241 -8.39 17.49 -35.92
C ASN A 241 -8.55 18.93 -36.44
N PHE A 242 -7.96 19.90 -35.74
CA PHE A 242 -8.00 21.30 -36.12
C PHE A 242 -7.23 21.55 -37.41
N GLU A 243 -6.03 21.00 -37.58
CA GLU A 243 -5.27 21.09 -38.81
C GLU A 243 -6.05 20.52 -40.02
N ALA A 244 -6.67 19.33 -39.85
CA ALA A 244 -7.50 18.71 -40.88
C ALA A 244 -8.72 19.59 -41.25
N PHE A 245 -9.38 20.16 -40.19
CA PHE A 245 -10.48 21.08 -40.38
C PHE A 245 -10.07 22.34 -41.19
N ILE A 246 -8.97 22.98 -40.83
CA ILE A 246 -8.47 24.18 -41.54
C ILE A 246 -8.01 23.83 -42.96
N ALA A 247 -7.37 22.68 -43.17
CA ALA A 247 -7.01 22.23 -44.52
C ALA A 247 -8.25 22.08 -45.41
N GLY A 248 -9.31 21.43 -44.92
CA GLY A 248 -10.56 21.28 -45.62
C GLY A 248 -11.22 22.61 -45.99
N ILE A 249 -11.14 23.62 -45.11
CA ILE A 249 -11.66 24.97 -45.43
C ILE A 249 -10.80 25.64 -46.52
N ARG A 250 -9.47 25.53 -46.46
CA ARG A 250 -8.57 26.11 -47.46
C ARG A 250 -8.81 25.56 -48.85
N GLU A 251 -9.10 24.28 -48.97
CA GLU A 251 -9.44 23.64 -50.26
C GLU A 251 -10.76 24.18 -50.87
N GLN A 252 -11.71 24.57 -50.02
CA GLN A 252 -13.02 25.09 -50.44
C GLN A 252 -13.00 26.60 -50.73
N GLY A 253 -11.94 27.30 -50.33
CA GLY A 253 -11.70 28.70 -50.67
C GLY A 253 -12.21 29.72 -49.67
N VAL A 254 -11.99 30.99 -50.00
CA VAL A 254 -12.24 32.13 -49.07
C VAL A 254 -13.71 32.29 -48.68
N ASP A 255 -14.62 32.03 -49.61
CA ASP A 255 -16.04 32.16 -49.34
C ASP A 255 -16.52 31.17 -48.24
N GLU A 256 -15.97 29.98 -48.24
CA GLU A 256 -16.27 28.99 -47.18
C GLU A 256 -15.65 29.38 -45.83
N ALA A 257 -14.45 29.93 -45.84
CA ALA A 257 -13.82 30.46 -44.63
C ALA A 257 -14.65 31.58 -44.01
N ILE A 258 -15.24 32.46 -44.82
CA ILE A 258 -16.15 33.54 -44.31
C ILE A 258 -17.40 32.93 -43.71
N LYS A 259 -18.04 31.96 -44.36
CA LYS A 259 -19.26 31.30 -43.81
C LYS A 259 -19.00 30.57 -42.52
N ARG A 260 -17.84 29.96 -42.35
CA ARG A 260 -17.49 29.18 -41.17
C ARG A 260 -16.64 29.98 -40.15
N SER A 261 -16.57 31.31 -40.29
CA SER A 261 -15.72 32.14 -39.43
C SER A 261 -16.00 31.99 -37.93
N TYR A 262 -17.25 31.82 -37.54
CA TYR A 262 -17.66 31.57 -36.14
C TYR A 262 -17.14 30.21 -35.69
N GLU A 263 -17.30 29.16 -36.47
CA GLU A 263 -16.79 27.82 -36.17
C GLU A 263 -15.27 27.81 -36.03
N ILE A 264 -14.55 28.48 -36.95
CA ILE A 264 -13.11 28.65 -36.89
C ILE A 264 -12.72 29.28 -35.53
N THR A 265 -13.37 30.38 -35.18
CA THR A 265 -13.07 31.10 -33.92
C THR A 265 -13.28 30.23 -32.71
N VAL A 266 -14.40 29.52 -32.61
CA VAL A 266 -14.70 28.68 -31.43
C VAL A 266 -13.74 27.49 -31.37
N LYS A 267 -13.47 26.83 -32.49
CA LYS A 267 -12.52 25.70 -32.52
C LYS A 267 -11.09 26.13 -32.19
N THR A 268 -10.68 27.33 -32.64
CA THR A 268 -9.37 27.91 -32.24
C THR A 268 -9.32 28.15 -30.74
N ASN A 269 -10.40 28.65 -30.15
CA ASN A 269 -10.45 28.86 -28.71
C ASN A 269 -10.43 27.54 -27.92
N ILE A 270 -11.13 26.49 -28.40
CA ILE A 270 -11.10 25.16 -27.79
C ILE A 270 -9.68 24.57 -27.83
N GLN A 271 -9.01 24.64 -28.99
CA GLN A 271 -7.63 24.22 -29.11
C GLN A 271 -6.71 24.97 -28.13
N ALA A 272 -6.76 26.30 -28.15
CA ALA A 272 -5.93 27.14 -27.29
C ALA A 272 -6.17 26.88 -25.79
N TYR A 273 -7.40 26.59 -25.41
CA TYR A 273 -7.72 26.24 -24.01
C TYR A 273 -7.04 24.94 -23.61
N ILE A 274 -7.21 23.86 -24.39
CA ILE A 274 -6.66 22.54 -24.10
C ILE A 274 -5.13 22.55 -24.09
N GLU A 275 -4.50 23.41 -24.93
CA GLU A 275 -3.04 23.63 -24.92
C GLU A 275 -2.54 24.37 -23.68
N SER A 276 -3.37 25.24 -23.09
CA SER A 276 -2.93 26.13 -22.01
C SER A 276 -3.03 25.51 -20.61
N GLU A 277 -4.04 24.72 -20.36
CA GLU A 277 -4.30 24.13 -19.05
C GLU A 277 -5.21 22.90 -19.10
N PRO A 278 -5.08 21.93 -18.19
CA PRO A 278 -6.02 20.84 -18.05
C PRO A 278 -7.40 21.35 -17.64
N ALA A 279 -8.45 20.79 -18.23
CA ALA A 279 -9.81 21.08 -17.81
C ALA A 279 -10.14 20.36 -16.50
N ASP A 280 -10.96 20.98 -15.65
CA ASP A 280 -11.48 20.36 -14.42
C ASP A 280 -12.60 19.34 -14.75
N ILE A 281 -12.19 18.23 -15.36
CA ILE A 281 -13.06 17.09 -15.67
C ILE A 281 -12.36 15.78 -15.23
N SER A 282 -13.16 14.72 -14.98
CA SER A 282 -12.65 13.47 -14.50
C SER A 282 -11.81 12.70 -15.55
N GLU A 283 -10.95 11.79 -15.08
CA GLU A 283 -10.20 10.87 -15.94
C GLU A 283 -11.12 10.07 -16.89
N GLU A 284 -12.30 9.63 -16.39
CA GLU A 284 -13.32 8.94 -17.22
C GLU A 284 -13.81 9.83 -18.37
N GLN A 285 -14.01 11.13 -18.09
CA GLN A 285 -14.44 12.12 -19.09
C GLN A 285 -13.33 12.41 -20.11
N TYR A 286 -12.08 12.55 -19.67
CA TYR A 286 -10.94 12.61 -20.59
C TYR A 286 -10.87 11.38 -21.49
N GLY A 287 -10.97 10.18 -20.91
CA GLY A 287 -11.00 8.92 -21.65
C GLY A 287 -12.16 8.83 -22.64
N ALA A 288 -13.31 9.43 -22.32
CA ALA A 288 -14.43 9.51 -23.25
C ALA A 288 -14.11 10.41 -24.47
N LEU A 289 -13.58 11.61 -24.25
CA LEU A 289 -13.15 12.52 -25.32
C LEU A 289 -12.05 11.87 -26.19
N MET A 290 -11.07 11.23 -25.55
CA MET A 290 -10.02 10.51 -26.25
C MET A 290 -10.54 9.38 -27.15
N SER A 291 -11.64 8.74 -26.77
CA SER A 291 -12.25 7.65 -27.55
C SER A 291 -13.06 8.13 -28.76
N ALA A 292 -13.44 9.41 -28.81
CA ALA A 292 -14.13 9.98 -29.95
C ALA A 292 -13.20 10.04 -31.17
N GLU A 293 -13.71 9.84 -32.37
CA GLU A 293 -12.93 9.98 -33.60
C GLU A 293 -12.41 11.44 -33.77
N ASN A 294 -13.29 12.39 -33.53
CA ASN A 294 -12.98 13.82 -33.57
C ASN A 294 -13.47 14.53 -32.29
N PRO A 295 -12.68 14.57 -31.21
CA PRO A 295 -13.06 15.25 -29.96
C PRO A 295 -13.30 16.75 -30.15
N LEU A 296 -12.61 17.42 -31.08
CA LEU A 296 -12.83 18.84 -31.37
C LEU A 296 -14.26 19.09 -31.88
N ASP A 297 -14.80 18.24 -32.74
CA ASP A 297 -16.16 18.37 -33.26
C ASP A 297 -17.19 18.04 -32.17
N GLU A 298 -16.93 17.07 -31.30
CA GLU A 298 -17.83 16.75 -30.17
C GLU A 298 -17.92 17.91 -29.17
N ILE A 299 -16.78 18.51 -28.80
CA ILE A 299 -16.75 19.68 -27.91
C ILE A 299 -17.46 20.87 -28.57
N TYR A 300 -17.17 21.13 -29.87
CA TYR A 300 -17.86 22.18 -30.62
C TYR A 300 -19.38 21.94 -30.71
N ALA A 301 -19.81 20.70 -30.94
CA ALA A 301 -21.24 20.37 -30.97
C ALA A 301 -21.91 20.55 -29.59
N ALA A 302 -21.22 20.24 -28.51
CA ALA A 302 -21.70 20.50 -27.15
C ALA A 302 -21.81 22.01 -26.87
N TRP A 303 -20.82 22.78 -27.33
CA TRP A 303 -20.86 24.24 -27.28
C TRP A 303 -22.08 24.83 -27.98
N LEU A 304 -22.37 24.41 -29.19
CA LEU A 304 -23.52 24.92 -29.95
C LEU A 304 -24.88 24.58 -29.34
N LYS A 305 -25.02 23.46 -28.65
CA LYS A 305 -26.26 23.01 -28.02
C LYS A 305 -26.65 23.85 -26.79
N ARG A 306 -25.75 24.68 -26.27
CA ARG A 306 -25.95 25.40 -25.01
C ARG A 306 -25.88 26.92 -25.25
N GLU A 307 -27.01 27.57 -25.26
CA GLU A 307 -27.10 29.01 -25.50
C GLU A 307 -26.32 29.90 -24.50
N TYR A 308 -26.01 29.38 -23.32
CA TYR A 308 -25.28 30.06 -22.29
C TYR A 308 -23.77 29.92 -22.35
N LEU A 309 -23.20 28.97 -23.14
CA LEU A 309 -21.79 28.86 -23.35
C LEU A 309 -21.33 29.86 -24.43
N LYS A 310 -20.67 30.94 -24.01
CA LYS A 310 -20.34 32.05 -24.93
C LYS A 310 -18.93 32.60 -24.78
N THR A 311 -18.27 32.25 -23.71
CA THR A 311 -16.95 32.80 -23.35
C THR A 311 -15.89 31.73 -23.32
N TYR A 312 -14.62 32.11 -23.41
CA TYR A 312 -13.49 31.21 -23.31
C TYR A 312 -13.56 30.34 -22.03
N ASP A 313 -13.97 30.95 -20.91
CA ASP A 313 -14.08 30.29 -19.60
C ASP A 313 -15.21 29.21 -19.54
N ASP A 314 -16.05 29.13 -20.57
CA ASP A 314 -17.09 28.11 -20.66
C ASP A 314 -16.62 26.82 -21.40
N ILE A 315 -15.40 26.81 -21.94
CA ILE A 315 -14.86 25.67 -22.68
C ILE A 315 -14.78 24.40 -21.83
N PRO A 316 -14.33 24.42 -20.55
CA PRO A 316 -14.35 23.24 -19.67
C PRO A 316 -15.73 22.59 -19.57
N LYS A 317 -16.79 23.40 -19.46
CA LYS A 317 -18.16 22.88 -19.43
C LYS A 317 -18.60 22.27 -20.76
N ALA A 318 -18.13 22.80 -21.87
CA ALA A 318 -18.39 22.18 -23.18
C ALA A 318 -17.67 20.82 -23.29
N MET A 319 -16.47 20.71 -22.76
CA MET A 319 -15.71 19.45 -22.69
C MET A 319 -16.42 18.42 -21.81
N GLU A 320 -16.87 18.82 -20.60
CA GLU A 320 -17.66 17.99 -19.69
C GLU A 320 -18.93 17.45 -20.39
N TYR A 321 -19.72 18.31 -21.02
CA TYR A 321 -20.94 17.89 -21.71
C TYR A 321 -20.69 17.01 -22.93
N ALA A 322 -19.61 17.23 -23.66
CA ALA A 322 -19.23 16.36 -24.75
C ALA A 322 -18.85 14.97 -24.24
N ALA A 323 -18.03 14.90 -23.20
CA ALA A 323 -17.63 13.66 -22.54
C ALA A 323 -18.84 12.87 -22.02
N ASP A 324 -19.73 13.52 -21.28
CA ASP A 324 -20.95 12.90 -20.74
C ASP A 324 -21.84 12.34 -21.85
N SER A 325 -22.00 13.08 -22.96
CA SER A 325 -22.78 12.62 -24.12
C SER A 325 -22.17 11.33 -24.73
N ILE A 326 -20.86 11.25 -24.80
CA ILE A 326 -20.15 10.06 -25.29
C ILE A 326 -20.34 8.89 -24.33
N LEU A 327 -20.17 9.12 -23.02
CA LEU A 327 -20.36 8.10 -21.98
C LEU A 327 -21.78 7.55 -21.97
N GLU A 328 -22.80 8.41 -22.04
CA GLU A 328 -24.20 7.98 -22.16
C GLU A 328 -24.46 7.15 -23.41
N SER A 329 -23.87 7.56 -24.55
CA SER A 329 -24.02 6.83 -25.80
C SER A 329 -23.41 5.44 -25.71
N LYS A 330 -22.23 5.30 -25.09
CA LYS A 330 -21.59 4.01 -24.82
C LYS A 330 -22.43 3.12 -23.90
N LYS A 331 -22.96 3.68 -22.81
CA LYS A 331 -23.84 2.95 -21.87
C LYS A 331 -25.10 2.43 -22.56
N ARG A 332 -25.72 3.23 -23.44
CA ARG A 332 -26.91 2.83 -24.22
C ARG A 332 -26.58 1.74 -25.26
N ALA A 333 -25.40 1.76 -25.89
CA ALA A 333 -24.98 0.73 -26.80
C ALA A 333 -24.76 -0.60 -26.08
N GLN A 334 -24.06 -0.60 -24.96
CA GLN A 334 -23.81 -1.79 -24.14
C GLN A 334 -25.11 -2.42 -23.61
N ALA A 335 -26.09 -1.59 -23.21
CA ALA A 335 -27.40 -2.06 -22.77
C ALA A 335 -28.15 -2.80 -23.89
N LYS A 336 -28.10 -2.28 -25.11
CA LYS A 336 -28.71 -2.94 -26.28
C LYS A 336 -28.06 -4.27 -26.64
N ASP A 337 -26.72 -4.34 -26.57
CA ASP A 337 -25.98 -5.57 -26.84
C ASP A 337 -26.26 -6.65 -25.79
N SER A 338 -26.48 -6.26 -24.53
CA SER A 338 -26.86 -7.21 -23.46
C SER A 338 -28.29 -7.75 -23.59
N GLU A 339 -29.22 -7.01 -24.18
CA GLU A 339 -30.58 -7.45 -24.46
C GLU A 339 -30.66 -8.41 -25.68
N THR A 340 -29.65 -8.39 -26.56
CA THR A 340 -29.64 -9.20 -27.77
C THR A 340 -28.96 -10.57 -27.63
N LEU A 341 -28.42 -10.90 -26.44
CA LEU A 341 -27.88 -12.26 -26.18
C LEU A 341 -29.04 -13.26 -26.12
N PRO A 342 -29.09 -14.26 -27.01
CA PRO A 342 -30.15 -15.25 -27.00
C PRO A 342 -30.11 -16.04 -25.69
N ASP A 343 -31.27 -16.22 -25.09
CA ASP A 343 -31.51 -17.07 -23.92
C ASP A 343 -30.76 -18.41 -24.08
N LYS A 344 -29.90 -18.75 -23.13
CA LYS A 344 -29.20 -20.04 -23.12
C LYS A 344 -30.25 -21.16 -23.27
N PRO A 345 -30.09 -22.10 -24.19
CA PRO A 345 -31.05 -23.21 -24.35
C PRO A 345 -31.17 -23.95 -23.02
N GLN A 346 -32.39 -23.97 -22.48
CA GLN A 346 -32.73 -24.76 -21.29
C GLN A 346 -32.46 -26.24 -21.56
N LEU A 347 -31.50 -26.82 -20.84
CA LEU A 347 -31.24 -28.24 -20.85
C LEU A 347 -32.55 -29.01 -20.50
N PRO A 348 -32.94 -30.03 -21.26
CA PRO A 348 -34.16 -30.77 -21.00
C PRO A 348 -34.07 -31.45 -19.63
N LYS A 349 -35.06 -31.18 -18.77
CA LYS A 349 -35.23 -31.87 -17.49
C LYS A 349 -35.34 -33.37 -17.72
N LYS A 350 -34.35 -34.15 -17.26
CA LYS A 350 -34.45 -35.63 -17.22
C LYS A 350 -35.67 -36.01 -16.40
N LYS A 351 -36.69 -36.61 -17.07
CA LYS A 351 -37.78 -37.28 -16.40
C LYS A 351 -37.22 -38.48 -15.64
N GLY A 352 -37.31 -38.42 -14.32
CA GLY A 352 -37.04 -39.57 -13.47
C GLY A 352 -38.02 -40.70 -13.79
N GLY A 353 -37.50 -41.80 -14.32
CA GLY A 353 -38.22 -43.03 -14.42
C GLY A 353 -38.16 -43.76 -13.08
N ALA A 354 -39.32 -43.97 -12.50
CA ALA A 354 -39.51 -44.90 -11.40
C ALA A 354 -39.27 -46.35 -11.86
N ARG A 355 -38.48 -47.08 -11.10
CA ARG A 355 -38.65 -48.51 -10.80
C ARG A 355 -37.86 -48.87 -9.54
#